data_259dc4f37f8586c9a494975170c9cc02
#
_entry.id   259dc4f37f8586c9a494975170c9cc02
#
_cell.length_a   1.000
_cell.length_b   1.000
_cell.length_c   1.000
_cell.angle_alpha   90.00
_cell.angle_beta   90.00
_cell.angle_gamma   90.00
#
_symmetry.space_group_name_H-M   'P 1'
#
loop_
_entity.id
_entity.type
_entity.pdbx_description
1 polymer ?
#
loop_
_entity_poly.entity_id
_entity_poly.type
_entity_poly.pdbx_seq_one_letter_code
_entity_poly.pdbx_strand_id
1 'polypeptide(L)'
;IKKLGSSTAMAMSVQSMDPQVLSNIRRDNISSEELIALGPALKEEGLRTVSDVILGLPGESYASTIQTIKDLVHADIDWINVWTLMLLDGSELNTPKERKIWDLKSKFRIIPRDFVKLNNGTVVTEIEEVGIGSSTLSYDEYVELRLFALVIKLTKSGAIFVPLFKFLTEQNVGVFDLL
;
A
#
# COMPACT_ATOMS: atom_id res chain seq x y z
N ILE A 1 5.15 -13.50 -20.37
CA ILE A 1 3.98 -13.04 -19.60
C ILE A 1 2.75 -13.10 -20.47
N LYS A 2 2.72 -12.52 -21.71
CA LYS A 2 1.56 -12.55 -22.64
C LYS A 2 0.92 -13.94 -22.81
N LYS A 3 1.71 -15.03 -22.78
CA LYS A 3 1.19 -16.41 -22.91
C LYS A 3 0.41 -16.89 -21.67
N LEU A 4 0.53 -16.23 -20.54
CA LEU A 4 -0.16 -16.57 -19.29
C LEU A 4 -1.48 -15.78 -19.13
N GLY A 5 -1.63 -14.70 -19.91
CA GLY A 5 -2.85 -13.87 -19.94
C GLY A 5 -3.26 -13.40 -18.55
N SER A 6 -4.57 -13.37 -18.30
CA SER A 6 -5.18 -12.93 -17.05
C SER A 6 -4.87 -13.82 -15.82
N SER A 7 -4.17 -14.93 -16.02
CA SER A 7 -3.73 -15.80 -14.90
C SER A 7 -2.55 -15.23 -14.12
N THR A 8 -1.93 -14.17 -14.63
CA THR A 8 -0.77 -13.51 -14.02
C THR A 8 -1.05 -12.04 -13.85
N ALA A 9 -0.66 -11.48 -12.71
CA ALA A 9 -0.64 -10.04 -12.46
C ALA A 9 0.80 -9.49 -12.55
N MET A 10 0.94 -8.29 -13.14
CA MET A 10 2.19 -7.54 -13.13
C MET A 10 2.28 -6.75 -11.83
N ALA A 11 3.22 -7.10 -10.98
CA ALA A 11 3.47 -6.38 -9.74
C ALA A 11 4.39 -5.16 -10.01
N MET A 12 3.91 -3.99 -9.63
CA MET A 12 4.62 -2.71 -9.70
C MET A 12 4.58 -2.03 -8.32
N SER A 13 5.16 -2.72 -7.31
CA SER A 13 5.08 -2.29 -5.91
C SER A 13 5.92 -1.04 -5.67
N VAL A 14 5.27 0.11 -5.57
CA VAL A 14 5.93 1.42 -5.43
C VAL A 14 6.34 1.75 -4.00
N GLN A 15 5.69 1.15 -3.01
CA GLN A 15 5.80 1.44 -1.56
C GLN A 15 5.32 2.86 -1.20
N SER A 16 5.81 3.88 -1.86
CA SER A 16 5.42 5.30 -1.86
C SER A 16 5.79 5.90 -3.22
N MET A 17 5.19 7.03 -3.60
CA MET A 17 5.57 7.83 -4.76
C MET A 17 6.19 9.17 -4.35
N ASP A 18 6.26 9.46 -3.06
CA ASP A 18 6.91 10.67 -2.56
C ASP A 18 8.44 10.55 -2.65
N PRO A 19 9.14 11.46 -3.39
CA PRO A 19 10.58 11.37 -3.60
C PRO A 19 11.39 11.44 -2.29
N GLN A 20 10.91 12.21 -1.30
CA GLN A 20 11.60 12.33 -0.02
C GLN A 20 11.46 11.04 0.79
N VAL A 21 10.27 10.45 0.80
CA VAL A 21 10.02 9.15 1.46
C VAL A 21 10.89 8.07 0.81
N LEU A 22 10.93 8.00 -0.53
CA LEU A 22 11.77 7.05 -1.26
C LEU A 22 13.25 7.22 -0.93
N SER A 23 13.74 8.47 -0.89
CA SER A 23 15.11 8.78 -0.47
C SER A 23 15.40 8.31 0.95
N ASN A 24 14.46 8.52 1.89
CA ASN A 24 14.62 8.11 3.30
C ASN A 24 14.74 6.59 3.45
N ILE A 25 14.02 5.82 2.62
CA ILE A 25 14.09 4.35 2.61
C ILE A 25 15.10 3.79 1.59
N ARG A 26 15.88 4.66 0.94
CA ARG A 26 16.91 4.32 -0.06
C ARG A 26 16.37 3.46 -1.19
N ARG A 27 15.26 3.89 -1.76
CA ARG A 27 14.58 3.19 -2.84
C ARG A 27 14.39 4.10 -4.06
N ASP A 28 14.64 3.55 -5.24
CA ASP A 28 14.30 4.17 -6.51
C ASP A 28 13.07 3.48 -7.10
N ASN A 29 12.16 4.28 -7.61
CA ASN A 29 10.95 3.83 -8.32
C ASN A 29 10.95 4.39 -9.76
N ILE A 30 10.08 3.82 -10.59
CA ILE A 30 9.65 4.50 -11.82
C ILE A 30 8.92 5.81 -11.45
N SER A 31 8.97 6.80 -12.33
CA SER A 31 8.26 8.06 -12.10
C SER A 31 6.74 7.88 -12.16
N SER A 32 5.99 8.83 -11.61
CA SER A 32 4.52 8.83 -11.71
C SER A 32 4.07 8.88 -13.17
N GLU A 33 4.75 9.65 -14.01
CA GLU A 33 4.48 9.77 -15.44
C GLU A 33 4.67 8.43 -16.17
N GLU A 34 5.77 7.73 -15.90
CA GLU A 34 6.04 6.41 -16.45
C GLU A 34 5.01 5.38 -15.98
N LEU A 35 4.64 5.42 -14.71
CA LEU A 35 3.61 4.55 -14.14
C LEU A 35 2.25 4.76 -14.80
N ILE A 36 1.82 6.04 -14.94
CA ILE A 36 0.56 6.41 -15.58
C ILE A 36 0.54 5.99 -17.05
N ALA A 37 1.67 6.09 -17.75
CA ALA A 37 1.77 5.65 -19.14
C ALA A 37 1.76 4.11 -19.27
N LEU A 38 2.34 3.40 -18.33
CA LEU A 38 2.49 1.95 -18.38
C LEU A 38 1.19 1.19 -18.06
N GLY A 39 0.39 1.68 -17.13
CA GLY A 39 -0.84 1.01 -16.67
C GLY A 39 -1.81 0.68 -17.82
N PRO A 40 -2.25 1.67 -18.63
CA PRO A 40 -3.12 1.45 -19.78
C PRO A 40 -2.52 0.49 -20.82
N ALA A 41 -1.20 0.62 -21.11
CA ALA A 41 -0.52 -0.25 -22.07
C ALA A 41 -0.53 -1.72 -21.65
N LEU A 42 -0.39 -2.00 -20.34
CA LEU A 42 -0.49 -3.36 -19.81
C LEU A 42 -1.93 -3.90 -19.90
N LYS A 43 -2.92 -3.05 -19.69
CA LYS A 43 -4.33 -3.42 -19.86
C LYS A 43 -4.70 -3.77 -21.28
N GLU A 44 -4.23 -3.01 -22.27
CA GLU A 44 -4.43 -3.31 -23.70
C GLU A 44 -3.86 -4.70 -24.07
N GLU A 45 -2.81 -5.12 -23.37
CA GLU A 45 -2.23 -6.46 -23.53
C GLU A 45 -2.95 -7.55 -22.70
N GLY A 46 -4.07 -7.22 -22.04
CA GLY A 46 -4.87 -8.14 -21.23
C GLY A 46 -4.20 -8.55 -19.90
N LEU A 47 -3.21 -7.78 -19.44
CA LEU A 47 -2.49 -8.06 -18.18
C LEU A 47 -3.16 -7.30 -17.03
N ARG A 48 -3.26 -7.97 -15.88
CA ARG A 48 -3.68 -7.34 -14.63
C ARG A 48 -2.50 -6.68 -13.96
N THR A 49 -2.75 -5.61 -13.24
CA THR A 49 -1.74 -4.83 -12.53
C THR A 49 -2.01 -4.82 -11.04
N VAL A 50 -0.94 -4.89 -10.23
CA VAL A 50 -1.02 -4.78 -8.78
C VAL A 50 0.10 -3.88 -8.27
N SER A 51 -0.21 -3.02 -7.32
CA SER A 51 0.79 -2.21 -6.62
C SER A 51 0.60 -2.30 -5.12
N ASP A 52 1.72 -2.32 -4.41
CA ASP A 52 1.77 -2.29 -2.95
C ASP A 52 2.29 -0.93 -2.48
N VAL A 53 1.59 -0.36 -1.52
CA VAL A 53 1.95 0.85 -0.77
C VAL A 53 2.20 0.45 0.67
N ILE A 54 3.18 1.05 1.33
CA ILE A 54 3.43 0.85 2.77
C ILE A 54 3.10 2.15 3.49
N LEU A 55 2.10 2.11 4.36
CA LEU A 55 1.67 3.21 5.19
C LEU A 55 2.58 3.38 6.41
N GLY A 56 3.06 4.60 6.63
CA GLY A 56 3.85 4.98 7.79
C GLY A 56 5.36 4.87 7.59
N LEU A 57 5.83 4.90 6.35
CA LEU A 57 7.27 4.96 6.03
C LEU A 57 7.92 6.24 6.61
N PRO A 58 9.25 6.23 6.83
CA PRO A 58 10.00 7.38 7.30
C PRO A 58 9.77 8.66 6.49
N GLY A 59 9.24 9.70 7.14
CA GLY A 59 8.93 10.98 6.50
C GLY A 59 7.61 11.03 5.75
N GLU A 60 6.87 9.92 5.69
CA GLU A 60 5.55 9.91 5.05
C GLU A 60 4.54 10.71 5.85
N SER A 61 3.65 11.40 5.15
CA SER A 61 2.55 12.21 5.71
C SER A 61 1.20 11.69 5.20
N TYR A 62 0.13 12.16 5.79
CA TYR A 62 -1.23 11.95 5.28
C TYR A 62 -1.33 12.35 3.80
N ALA A 63 -0.88 13.57 3.47
CA ALA A 63 -0.99 14.11 2.12
C ALA A 63 -0.17 13.30 1.10
N SER A 64 1.06 12.88 1.43
CA SER A 64 1.89 12.08 0.53
C SER A 64 1.33 10.68 0.28
N THR A 65 0.71 10.08 1.30
CA THR A 65 0.02 8.78 1.15
C THR A 65 -1.19 8.91 0.23
N ILE A 66 -2.05 9.92 0.45
CA ILE A 66 -3.21 10.18 -0.41
C ILE A 66 -2.76 10.43 -1.85
N GLN A 67 -1.70 11.22 -2.07
CA GLN A 67 -1.18 11.47 -3.41
C GLN A 67 -0.67 10.20 -4.08
N THR A 68 0.08 9.36 -3.35
CA THR A 68 0.54 8.05 -3.86
C THR A 68 -0.64 7.18 -4.33
N ILE A 69 -1.70 7.08 -3.52
CA ILE A 69 -2.88 6.30 -3.89
C ILE A 69 -3.60 6.93 -5.08
N LYS A 70 -3.70 8.26 -5.14
CA LYS A 70 -4.28 8.99 -6.25
C LYS A 70 -3.55 8.70 -7.56
N ASP A 71 -2.22 8.74 -7.55
CA ASP A 71 -1.39 8.44 -8.72
C ASP A 71 -1.62 7.00 -9.21
N LEU A 72 -1.70 6.03 -8.30
CA LEU A 72 -2.01 4.63 -8.63
C LEU A 72 -3.42 4.46 -9.22
N VAL A 73 -4.41 5.19 -8.71
CA VAL A 73 -5.78 5.19 -9.27
C VAL A 73 -5.79 5.80 -10.65
N HIS A 74 -5.08 6.90 -10.88
CA HIS A 74 -4.95 7.55 -12.20
C HIS A 74 -4.16 6.69 -13.20
N ALA A 75 -3.17 5.93 -12.75
CA ALA A 75 -2.46 4.94 -13.55
C ALA A 75 -3.31 3.70 -13.86
N ASP A 76 -4.57 3.70 -13.44
CA ASP A 76 -5.54 2.61 -13.63
C ASP A 76 -5.04 1.24 -13.15
N ILE A 77 -4.31 1.23 -12.05
CA ILE A 77 -3.87 -0.01 -11.40
C ILE A 77 -5.08 -0.79 -10.89
N ASP A 78 -5.17 -2.08 -11.24
CA ASP A 78 -6.33 -2.92 -10.91
C ASP A 78 -6.43 -3.22 -9.42
N TRP A 79 -5.29 -3.51 -8.76
CA TRP A 79 -5.24 -3.84 -7.34
C TRP A 79 -4.21 -2.98 -6.62
N ILE A 80 -4.70 -2.21 -5.66
CA ILE A 80 -3.86 -1.40 -4.79
C ILE A 80 -3.96 -1.97 -3.38
N ASN A 81 -2.85 -2.50 -2.88
CA ASN A 81 -2.74 -2.97 -1.51
C ASN A 81 -2.03 -1.91 -0.67
N VAL A 82 -2.63 -1.53 0.44
CA VAL A 82 -2.02 -0.61 1.40
C VAL A 82 -1.67 -1.41 2.66
N TRP A 83 -0.38 -1.67 2.80
CA TRP A 83 0.18 -2.41 3.93
C TRP A 83 0.56 -1.48 5.06
N THR A 84 0.59 -1.98 6.27
CA THR A 84 1.15 -1.26 7.42
C THR A 84 2.64 -1.51 7.50
N LEU A 85 3.42 -0.49 7.84
CA LEU A 85 4.84 -0.65 8.11
C LEU A 85 5.06 -1.70 9.22
N MET A 86 5.83 -2.73 8.93
CA MET A 86 6.27 -3.73 9.92
C MET A 86 7.67 -3.37 10.42
N LEU A 87 7.84 -3.36 11.74
CA LEU A 87 9.12 -3.12 12.39
C LEU A 87 9.77 -4.48 12.70
N LEU A 88 10.41 -5.04 11.67
CA LEU A 88 11.02 -6.38 11.75
C LEU A 88 12.29 -6.34 12.59
N ASP A 89 12.46 -7.36 13.45
CA ASP A 89 13.68 -7.54 14.22
C ASP A 89 14.89 -7.70 13.29
N GLY A 90 15.97 -6.99 13.63
CA GLY A 90 17.20 -6.97 12.84
C GLY A 90 17.17 -6.05 11.62
N SER A 91 16.03 -5.40 11.30
CA SER A 91 16.00 -4.39 10.23
C SER A 91 16.61 -3.06 10.71
N GLU A 92 17.19 -2.30 9.75
CA GLU A 92 17.79 -0.99 10.05
C GLU A 92 16.76 -0.04 10.66
N LEU A 93 15.56 0.00 10.12
CA LEU A 93 14.47 0.88 10.56
C LEU A 93 14.01 0.57 11.99
N ASN A 94 14.18 -0.67 12.47
CA ASN A 94 13.79 -1.09 13.82
C ASN A 94 14.90 -0.84 14.86
N THR A 95 15.99 -0.16 14.51
CA THR A 95 17.04 0.20 15.49
C THR A 95 16.57 1.33 16.40
N PRO A 96 17.08 1.39 17.66
CA PRO A 96 16.76 2.50 18.57
C PRO A 96 17.09 3.88 17.99
N LYS A 97 18.13 3.96 17.15
CA LYS A 97 18.52 5.18 16.47
C LYS A 97 17.47 5.66 15.47
N GLU A 98 17.04 4.79 14.57
CA GLU A 98 16.06 5.12 13.53
C GLU A 98 14.68 5.39 14.14
N ARG A 99 14.26 4.59 15.13
CA ARG A 99 13.02 4.86 15.88
C ARG A 99 12.99 6.26 16.49
N LYS A 100 14.13 6.72 17.02
CA LYS A 100 14.25 8.07 17.59
C LYS A 100 14.27 9.16 16.52
N ILE A 101 14.96 8.95 15.40
CA ILE A 101 15.04 9.92 14.29
C ILE A 101 13.65 10.21 13.74
N TRP A 102 12.86 9.17 13.52
CA TRP A 102 11.54 9.29 12.90
C TRP A 102 10.39 9.40 13.91
N ASP A 103 10.68 9.38 15.22
CA ASP A 103 9.69 9.32 16.31
C ASP A 103 8.65 8.21 16.04
N LEU A 104 9.13 7.01 15.67
CA LEU A 104 8.25 5.90 15.32
C LEU A 104 7.46 5.43 16.53
N LYS A 105 6.15 5.43 16.39
CA LYS A 105 5.20 4.88 17.33
C LYS A 105 4.68 3.55 16.81
N SER A 106 4.58 2.57 17.68
CA SER A 106 4.22 1.22 17.29
C SER A 106 3.21 0.57 18.23
N LYS A 107 2.57 -0.47 17.74
CA LYS A 107 1.77 -1.43 18.51
C LYS A 107 2.03 -2.85 18.02
N PHE A 108 1.76 -3.81 18.88
CA PHE A 108 1.77 -5.22 18.50
C PHE A 108 0.38 -5.66 18.08
N ARG A 109 0.30 -6.50 17.05
CA ARG A 109 -0.91 -7.18 16.63
C ARG A 109 -0.69 -8.68 16.51
N ILE A 110 -1.73 -9.45 16.75
CA ILE A 110 -1.72 -10.90 16.52
C ILE A 110 -1.84 -11.12 15.01
N ILE A 111 -1.01 -12.01 14.46
CA ILE A 111 -1.11 -12.44 13.07
C ILE A 111 -2.25 -13.46 12.98
N PRO A 112 -3.34 -13.17 12.25
CA PRO A 112 -4.47 -14.09 12.14
C PRO A 112 -4.04 -15.40 11.45
N ARG A 113 -4.40 -16.54 12.06
CA ARG A 113 -4.14 -17.91 11.59
C ARG A 113 -2.72 -18.44 11.83
N ASP A 114 -1.79 -17.61 12.31
CA ASP A 114 -0.43 -18.05 12.63
C ASP A 114 -0.36 -18.39 14.12
N PHE A 115 -0.79 -19.60 14.42
CA PHE A 115 -0.72 -20.15 15.77
C PHE A 115 -0.39 -21.66 15.73
N VAL A 116 0.24 -22.13 16.78
CA VAL A 116 0.53 -23.54 16.96
C VAL A 116 0.07 -23.99 18.36
N LYS A 117 -0.54 -25.17 18.43
CA LYS A 117 -0.83 -25.82 19.70
C LYS A 117 0.24 -26.85 19.99
N LEU A 118 0.99 -26.64 21.07
CA LEU A 118 2.04 -27.55 21.51
C LEU A 118 1.43 -28.81 22.16
N ASN A 119 2.24 -29.87 22.26
CA ASN A 119 1.81 -31.16 22.83
C ASN A 119 1.35 -31.05 24.29
N ASN A 120 1.84 -30.07 25.04
CA ASN A 120 1.42 -29.79 26.42
C ASN A 120 0.12 -28.98 26.53
N GLY A 121 -0.55 -28.69 25.37
CA GLY A 121 -1.78 -27.92 25.32
C GLY A 121 -1.60 -26.39 25.23
N THR A 122 -0.37 -25.88 25.35
CA THR A 122 -0.07 -24.46 25.22
C THR A 122 -0.33 -24.00 23.78
N VAL A 123 -1.04 -22.88 23.62
CA VAL A 123 -1.21 -22.21 22.32
C VAL A 123 -0.21 -21.06 22.23
N VAL A 124 0.59 -21.07 21.20
CA VAL A 124 1.51 -19.98 20.84
C VAL A 124 0.95 -19.28 19.62
N THR A 125 0.79 -17.97 19.69
CA THR A 125 0.36 -17.12 18.58
C THR A 125 1.52 -16.25 18.15
N GLU A 126 1.68 -16.06 16.85
CA GLU A 126 2.63 -15.07 16.33
C GLU A 126 2.08 -13.66 16.46
N ILE A 127 2.97 -12.75 16.76
CA ILE A 127 2.71 -11.32 16.83
C ILE A 127 3.71 -10.57 15.98
N GLU A 128 3.27 -9.44 15.44
CA GLU A 128 4.15 -8.53 14.71
C GLU A 128 4.05 -7.12 15.27
N GLU A 129 5.14 -6.39 15.24
CA GLU A 129 5.18 -4.97 15.61
C GLU A 129 4.94 -4.13 14.36
N VAL A 130 3.97 -3.22 14.45
CA VAL A 130 3.57 -2.34 13.33
C VAL A 130 3.69 -0.88 13.70
N GLY A 131 4.20 -0.07 12.76
CA GLY A 131 4.22 1.38 12.87
C GLY A 131 2.81 1.94 12.77
N ILE A 132 2.44 2.81 13.70
CA ILE A 132 1.12 3.45 13.79
C ILE A 132 1.20 4.98 13.81
N GLY A 133 2.38 5.54 13.64
CA GLY A 133 2.62 6.97 13.61
C GLY A 133 4.11 7.28 13.61
N SER A 134 4.43 8.52 13.29
CA SER A 134 5.80 9.05 13.22
C SER A 134 5.80 10.55 13.52
N SER A 135 6.95 11.21 13.35
CA SER A 135 7.05 12.67 13.42
C SER A 135 6.23 13.41 12.35
N THR A 136 5.86 12.74 11.25
CA THR A 136 5.15 13.33 10.10
C THR A 136 3.75 12.75 9.88
N LEU A 137 3.36 11.74 10.65
CA LEU A 137 2.07 11.08 10.57
C LEU A 137 1.54 10.81 11.99
N SER A 138 0.46 11.47 12.37
CA SER A 138 -0.19 11.23 13.66
C SER A 138 -0.95 9.89 13.67
N TYR A 139 -1.30 9.41 14.88
CA TYR A 139 -2.09 8.19 15.02
C TYR A 139 -3.50 8.33 14.41
N ASP A 140 -4.13 9.50 14.57
CA ASP A 140 -5.48 9.74 14.03
C ASP A 140 -5.46 9.74 12.50
N GLU A 141 -4.50 10.41 11.87
CA GLU A 141 -4.27 10.35 10.43
C GLU A 141 -3.97 8.92 9.93
N TYR A 142 -3.18 8.16 10.70
CA TYR A 142 -2.94 6.75 10.40
C TYR A 142 -4.25 5.95 10.38
N VAL A 143 -5.15 6.16 11.35
CA VAL A 143 -6.45 5.48 11.40
C VAL A 143 -7.33 5.87 10.22
N GLU A 144 -7.39 7.16 9.87
CA GLU A 144 -8.11 7.63 8.69
C GLU A 144 -7.58 6.99 7.40
N LEU A 145 -6.26 6.94 7.22
CA LEU A 145 -5.63 6.29 6.07
C LEU A 145 -5.91 4.79 6.03
N ARG A 146 -6.01 4.12 7.18
CA ARG A 146 -6.42 2.71 7.25
C ARG A 146 -7.88 2.50 6.80
N LEU A 147 -8.77 3.41 7.17
CA LEU A 147 -10.15 3.39 6.69
C LEU A 147 -10.21 3.66 5.19
N PHE A 148 -9.47 4.65 4.71
CA PHE A 148 -9.37 4.93 3.28
C PHE A 148 -8.80 3.73 2.49
N ALA A 149 -7.75 3.09 3.00
CA ALA A 149 -7.21 1.85 2.43
C ALA A 149 -8.25 0.73 2.33
N LEU A 150 -9.16 0.62 3.31
CA LEU A 150 -10.27 -0.33 3.25
C LEU A 150 -11.24 0.03 2.12
N VAL A 151 -11.59 1.31 1.95
CA VAL A 151 -12.43 1.77 0.82
C VAL A 151 -11.78 1.42 -0.51
N ILE A 152 -10.50 1.74 -0.70
CA ILE A 152 -9.74 1.36 -1.90
C ILE A 152 -9.78 -0.15 -2.13
N LYS A 153 -9.56 -0.93 -1.09
CA LYS A 153 -9.60 -2.41 -1.17
C LYS A 153 -10.96 -2.93 -1.61
N LEU A 154 -12.04 -2.40 -1.06
CA LEU A 154 -13.40 -2.82 -1.38
C LEU A 154 -13.84 -2.39 -2.77
N THR A 155 -13.40 -1.25 -3.24
CA THR A 155 -13.86 -0.66 -4.51
C THR A 155 -13.00 -1.07 -5.69
N LYS A 156 -11.66 -1.06 -5.55
CA LYS A 156 -10.73 -1.39 -6.64
C LYS A 156 -10.44 -2.90 -6.75
N SER A 157 -10.39 -3.62 -5.62
CA SER A 157 -10.10 -5.05 -5.64
C SER A 157 -11.36 -5.87 -5.86
N GLY A 158 -11.41 -6.69 -6.88
CA GLY A 158 -12.54 -7.60 -7.13
C GLY A 158 -13.44 -7.23 -8.32
N ALA A 159 -13.12 -6.14 -9.03
CA ALA A 159 -13.77 -5.73 -10.28
C ALA A 159 -15.30 -5.44 -10.20
N ILE A 160 -15.88 -5.41 -9.00
CA ILE A 160 -17.33 -5.20 -8.81
C ILE A 160 -17.76 -3.83 -9.33
N PHE A 161 -16.94 -2.80 -9.13
CA PHE A 161 -17.22 -1.42 -9.50
C PHE A 161 -16.65 -1.00 -10.86
N VAL A 162 -16.02 -1.90 -11.62
CA VAL A 162 -15.47 -1.59 -12.95
C VAL A 162 -16.48 -0.93 -13.88
N PRO A 163 -17.75 -1.40 -14.00
CA PRO A 163 -18.74 -0.73 -14.84
C PRO A 163 -19.03 0.70 -14.39
N LEU A 164 -19.10 0.96 -13.06
CA LEU A 164 -19.31 2.29 -12.51
C LEU A 164 -18.10 3.19 -12.83
N PHE A 165 -16.88 2.73 -12.59
CA PHE A 165 -15.67 3.51 -12.86
C PHE A 165 -15.53 3.84 -14.33
N LYS A 166 -15.86 2.91 -15.23
CA LYS A 166 -15.91 3.16 -16.68
C LYS A 166 -16.93 4.26 -17.01
N PHE A 167 -18.14 4.17 -16.48
CA PHE A 167 -19.18 5.19 -16.67
C PHE A 167 -18.72 6.57 -16.18
N LEU A 168 -18.11 6.67 -15.00
CA LEU A 168 -17.60 7.93 -14.45
C LEU A 168 -16.52 8.53 -15.37
N THR A 169 -15.58 7.72 -15.85
CA THR A 169 -14.55 8.14 -16.77
C THR A 169 -15.14 8.67 -18.09
N GLU A 170 -16.17 8.00 -18.63
CA GLU A 170 -16.90 8.45 -19.84
C GLU A 170 -17.63 9.77 -19.61
N GLN A 171 -17.99 10.10 -18.36
CA GLN A 171 -18.61 11.36 -17.96
C GLN A 171 -17.57 12.43 -17.52
N ASN A 172 -16.28 12.19 -17.71
CA ASN A 172 -15.17 13.04 -17.23
C ASN A 172 -15.20 13.30 -15.71
N VAL A 173 -15.71 12.37 -14.93
CA VAL A 173 -15.66 12.38 -13.45
C VAL A 173 -14.47 11.57 -13.00
N GLY A 174 -13.60 12.15 -12.17
CA GLY A 174 -12.44 11.48 -11.60
C GLY A 174 -12.88 10.34 -10.68
N VAL A 175 -12.41 9.12 -10.94
CA VAL A 175 -12.71 7.96 -10.06
C VAL A 175 -12.26 8.22 -8.63
N PHE A 176 -11.12 8.89 -8.45
CA PHE A 176 -10.59 9.22 -7.13
C PHE A 176 -11.49 10.19 -6.35
N ASP A 177 -12.20 11.08 -7.04
CA ASP A 177 -13.08 12.08 -6.39
C ASP A 177 -14.35 11.45 -5.78
N LEU A 178 -14.64 10.20 -6.15
CA LEU A 178 -15.72 9.40 -5.57
C LEU A 178 -15.26 8.60 -4.34
N LEU A 179 -13.96 8.30 -4.23
CA LEU A 179 -13.38 7.44 -3.18
C LEU A 179 -13.01 8.24 -1.94
#